data_0d377202e83ce93e5c835c32869c61b7
#
_entry.id   0d377202e83ce93e5c835c32869c61b7
#
_cell.length_a   1.000
_cell.length_b   1.000
_cell.length_c   1.000
_cell.angle_alpha   90.00
_cell.angle_beta   90.00
_cell.angle_gamma   90.00
#
_symmetry.space_group_name_H-M   'P 1'
#
loop_
_entity.id
_entity.type
_entity.pdbx_description
1 polymer ?
#
loop_
_entity_poly.entity_id
_entity_poly.type
_entity_poly.pdbx_seq_one_letter_code
_entity_poly.pdbx_strand_id
1 'polypeptide(L)'
;MKQILCFGDSNTWGLIPKTNKRYEWGVRWTSLLNESLNKSNGTVKGAEGINQGQKQKEEYRVIEEGLCGRTTIFNDPLRDGRNGVKILPTILETHNPVDIVIIMLGTNDCKTVYNASAEFIGQGVKRLIGQVKSHIPDSKILVISPIHLGEGVWESDYDPEFSRASVSLSKELSDVYKKIAAQENVGFIAASEVASPSTADREHLNEEGHKRLARKVEEWVKNVA
;
A
#
# COMPACT_ATOMS: atom_id res chain seq x y z
N MET A 1 -5.76 12.39 17.62
CA MET A 1 -4.89 12.08 16.45
C MET A 1 -5.33 10.73 15.92
N LYS A 2 -5.78 10.65 14.67
CA LYS A 2 -6.17 9.39 14.01
C LYS A 2 -4.95 8.64 13.52
N GLN A 3 -4.91 7.32 13.69
CA GLN A 3 -3.82 6.47 13.26
C GLN A 3 -4.20 5.69 12.00
N ILE A 4 -3.34 5.75 10.98
CA ILE A 4 -3.52 5.08 9.69
C ILE A 4 -2.37 4.09 9.51
N LEU A 5 -2.67 2.79 9.54
CA LEU A 5 -1.72 1.73 9.30
C LEU A 5 -1.68 1.38 7.80
N CYS A 6 -0.52 1.53 7.16
CA CYS A 6 -0.30 1.19 5.76
C CYS A 6 0.49 -0.12 5.67
N PHE A 7 -0.22 -1.23 5.49
CA PHE A 7 0.34 -2.58 5.41
C PHE A 7 0.53 -2.99 3.94
N GLY A 8 1.79 -3.22 3.53
CA GLY A 8 2.09 -3.51 2.14
C GLY A 8 3.48 -4.11 1.91
N ASP A 9 3.87 -4.13 0.64
CA ASP A 9 5.14 -4.67 0.14
C ASP A 9 6.19 -3.58 -0.11
N SER A 10 7.08 -3.80 -1.10
CA SER A 10 8.13 -2.86 -1.52
C SER A 10 7.57 -1.52 -2.01
N ASN A 11 6.40 -1.51 -2.66
CA ASN A 11 5.75 -0.28 -3.11
C ASN A 11 5.22 0.56 -1.93
N THR A 12 4.89 -0.07 -0.81
CA THR A 12 4.54 0.63 0.44
C THR A 12 5.79 1.02 1.23
N TRP A 13 6.81 0.16 1.24
CA TRP A 13 8.11 0.49 1.83
C TRP A 13 8.78 1.67 1.12
N GLY A 14 8.54 1.83 -0.18
CA GLY A 14 9.10 2.89 -1.02
C GLY A 14 10.47 2.52 -1.58
N LEU A 15 10.58 1.32 -2.18
CA LEU A 15 11.79 0.89 -2.88
C LEU A 15 12.05 1.80 -4.09
N ILE A 16 13.28 2.30 -4.20
CA ILE A 16 13.74 3.01 -5.39
C ILE A 16 14.01 1.97 -6.49
N PRO A 17 13.35 2.06 -7.67
CA PRO A 17 13.52 1.13 -8.77
C PRO A 17 14.99 0.83 -9.10
N LYS A 18 15.32 -0.43 -9.38
CA LYS A 18 16.70 -0.90 -9.68
C LYS A 18 17.71 -0.72 -8.56
N THR A 19 17.29 -0.50 -7.34
CA THR A 19 18.19 -0.34 -6.19
C THR A 19 17.73 -1.17 -5.01
N ASN A 20 18.56 -1.27 -3.96
CA ASN A 20 18.17 -1.79 -2.64
C ASN A 20 17.90 -0.64 -1.64
N LYS A 21 17.68 0.59 -2.15
CA LYS A 21 17.50 1.78 -1.33
C LYS A 21 16.02 2.13 -1.21
N ARG A 22 15.70 2.80 -0.12
CA ARG A 22 14.38 3.34 0.16
C ARG A 22 14.32 4.82 -0.23
N TYR A 23 13.23 5.26 -0.85
CA TYR A 23 12.97 6.70 -1.00
C TYR A 23 12.96 7.38 0.37
N GLU A 24 13.40 8.63 0.41
CA GLU A 24 13.38 9.43 1.63
C GLU A 24 11.95 9.80 2.03
N TRP A 25 11.82 10.31 3.26
CA TRP A 25 10.57 10.91 3.72
C TRP A 25 10.18 12.07 2.79
N GLY A 26 8.88 12.23 2.53
CA GLY A 26 8.36 13.22 1.58
C GLY A 26 8.33 12.76 0.12
N VAL A 27 8.75 11.54 -0.19
CA VAL A 27 8.68 10.95 -1.53
C VAL A 27 7.74 9.74 -1.58
N ARG A 28 7.78 8.86 -0.58
CA ARG A 28 6.92 7.67 -0.49
C ARG A 28 5.45 8.08 -0.36
N TRP A 29 4.54 7.34 -0.99
CA TRP A 29 3.11 7.64 -0.93
C TRP A 29 2.58 7.71 0.51
N THR A 30 3.11 6.91 1.41
CA THR A 30 2.75 6.89 2.84
C THR A 30 3.18 8.17 3.56
N SER A 31 4.41 8.64 3.33
CA SER A 31 4.91 9.88 3.92
C SER A 31 4.23 11.11 3.32
N LEU A 32 3.99 11.10 2.00
CA LEU A 32 3.22 12.15 1.32
C LEU A 32 1.79 12.22 1.86
N LEU A 33 1.15 11.07 2.11
CA LEU A 33 -0.17 10.99 2.75
C LEU A 33 -0.14 11.63 4.14
N ASN A 34 0.86 11.28 4.97
CA ASN A 34 1.00 11.88 6.30
C ASN A 34 1.14 13.41 6.23
N GLU A 35 1.98 13.91 5.33
CA GLU A 35 2.17 15.33 5.16
C GLU A 35 0.91 16.04 4.66
N SER A 36 0.23 15.47 3.66
CA SER A 36 -0.95 16.10 3.06
C SER A 36 -2.14 16.18 4.00
N LEU A 37 -2.36 15.12 4.81
CA LEU A 37 -3.43 15.09 5.81
C LEU A 37 -3.20 16.07 6.99
N ASN A 38 -1.93 16.42 7.25
CA ASN A 38 -1.58 17.37 8.32
C ASN A 38 -1.27 18.78 7.83
N LYS A 39 -1.27 19.02 6.49
CA LYS A 39 -1.21 20.37 5.95
C LYS A 39 -2.54 21.05 6.20
N SER A 40 -2.58 22.03 7.11
CA SER A 40 -3.77 22.85 7.31
C SER A 40 -4.19 23.52 6.01
N ASN A 41 -5.49 23.54 5.73
CA ASN A 41 -6.12 24.40 4.72
C ASN A 41 -6.05 25.89 5.13
N GLY A 42 -4.95 26.32 5.74
CA GLY A 42 -4.70 27.68 6.14
C GLY A 42 -4.40 28.56 4.94
N THR A 43 -5.42 29.10 4.33
CA THR A 43 -5.33 30.37 3.60
C THR A 43 -4.96 31.45 4.63
N VAL A 44 -3.69 31.67 4.86
CA VAL A 44 -3.25 32.91 5.51
C VAL A 44 -3.43 34.02 4.47
N LYS A 45 -4.63 34.63 4.45
CA LYS A 45 -4.79 36.00 3.93
C LYS A 45 -4.13 36.93 4.95
N GLY A 46 -3.13 37.62 4.47
CA GLY A 46 -2.29 38.59 5.09
C GLY A 46 -2.80 39.29 6.35
N ALA A 47 -1.93 39.36 7.31
CA ALA A 47 -1.62 40.60 8.06
C ALA A 47 -0.55 40.27 9.11
N GLU A 48 0.36 41.15 9.22
CA GLU A 48 1.49 41.25 10.12
C GLU A 48 1.20 40.80 11.56
N GLY A 49 1.96 39.86 12.06
CA GLY A 49 1.93 39.43 13.45
C GLY A 49 2.70 38.13 13.64
N ILE A 50 4.00 38.25 13.95
CA ILE A 50 4.85 37.16 14.33
C ILE A 50 4.32 36.53 15.61
N ASN A 51 3.62 35.41 15.52
CA ASN A 51 3.39 34.52 16.64
C ASN A 51 4.29 33.26 16.47
N GLN A 52 5.45 33.35 17.10
CA GLN A 52 6.33 32.18 17.32
C GLN A 52 5.61 31.20 18.26
N GLY A 53 5.43 29.95 17.81
CA GLY A 53 5.34 28.84 18.75
C GLY A 53 4.06 28.05 18.89
N GLN A 54 3.08 28.13 18.00
CA GLN A 54 2.04 27.09 17.99
C GLN A 54 2.49 25.93 17.09
N LYS A 55 3.03 24.84 17.69
CA LYS A 55 3.12 23.55 17.02
C LYS A 55 1.72 23.19 16.53
N GLN A 56 1.56 23.12 15.22
CA GLN A 56 0.35 22.66 14.59
C GLN A 56 0.04 21.26 15.14
N LYS A 57 -1.15 21.04 15.68
CA LYS A 57 -1.56 19.75 16.23
C LYS A 57 -1.75 18.79 15.07
N GLU A 58 -0.91 17.77 14.98
CA GLU A 58 -1.08 16.71 14.00
C GLU A 58 -2.42 16.00 14.25
N GLU A 59 -3.26 15.94 13.21
CA GLU A 59 -4.57 15.26 13.27
C GLU A 59 -4.45 13.78 12.89
N TYR A 60 -3.47 13.45 12.06
CA TYR A 60 -3.23 12.09 11.55
C TYR A 60 -1.78 11.64 11.79
N ARG A 61 -1.63 10.35 11.98
CA ARG A 61 -0.33 9.67 12.01
C ARG A 61 -0.38 8.49 11.08
N VAL A 62 0.46 8.46 10.03
CA VAL A 62 0.62 7.32 9.13
C VAL A 62 1.73 6.42 9.66
N ILE A 63 1.40 5.16 9.87
CA ILE A 63 2.31 4.08 10.29
C ILE A 63 2.68 3.28 9.05
N GLU A 64 3.97 3.25 8.72
CA GLU A 64 4.49 2.61 7.52
C GLU A 64 4.90 1.16 7.83
N GLU A 65 4.09 0.20 7.44
CA GLU A 65 4.35 -1.23 7.56
C GLU A 65 4.56 -1.89 6.19
N GLY A 66 5.40 -1.28 5.35
CA GLY A 66 5.89 -1.84 4.10
C GLY A 66 7.07 -2.78 4.32
N LEU A 67 7.08 -3.94 3.63
CA LEU A 67 8.21 -4.89 3.66
C LEU A 67 8.44 -5.48 2.26
N CYS A 68 9.62 -5.27 1.69
CA CYS A 68 9.97 -5.81 0.37
C CYS A 68 9.80 -7.33 0.31
N GLY A 69 9.11 -7.81 -0.72
CA GLY A 69 8.83 -9.24 -0.90
C GLY A 69 7.61 -9.75 -0.11
N ARG A 70 6.88 -8.89 0.61
CA ARG A 70 5.69 -9.35 1.34
C ARG A 70 4.60 -9.81 0.38
N THR A 71 4.06 -11.00 0.65
CA THR A 71 2.92 -11.62 -0.03
C THR A 71 1.65 -11.46 0.82
N THR A 72 0.51 -11.80 0.25
CA THR A 72 -0.73 -11.93 1.02
C THR A 72 -0.66 -13.11 1.99
N ILE A 73 -0.43 -14.35 1.49
CA ILE A 73 -0.54 -15.60 2.26
C ILE A 73 0.62 -16.58 2.07
N PHE A 74 1.55 -16.33 1.15
CA PHE A 74 2.63 -17.26 0.86
C PHE A 74 3.83 -17.05 1.79
N ASN A 75 4.49 -18.14 2.16
CA ASN A 75 5.82 -18.07 2.75
C ASN A 75 6.84 -17.88 1.64
N ASP A 76 7.75 -16.94 1.80
CA ASP A 76 8.93 -16.86 0.95
C ASP A 76 9.93 -17.93 1.43
N PRO A 77 10.39 -18.84 0.55
CA PRO A 77 11.27 -19.91 0.97
C PRO A 77 12.67 -19.44 1.39
N LEU A 78 13.05 -18.22 1.01
CA LEU A 78 14.38 -17.66 1.24
C LEU A 78 14.38 -16.53 2.29
N ARG A 79 13.21 -15.98 2.62
CA ARG A 79 13.11 -14.80 3.50
C ARG A 79 11.97 -14.94 4.49
N ASP A 80 12.29 -14.97 5.76
CA ASP A 80 11.29 -15.02 6.83
C ASP A 80 10.42 -13.76 6.89
N GLY A 81 9.21 -13.89 7.44
CA GLY A 81 8.33 -12.77 7.74
C GLY A 81 7.60 -12.16 6.53
N ARG A 82 7.63 -12.79 5.34
CA ARG A 82 6.97 -12.27 4.13
C ARG A 82 5.49 -12.64 4.02
N ASN A 83 5.01 -13.58 4.80
CA ASN A 83 3.60 -13.97 4.79
C ASN A 83 2.75 -12.95 5.56
N GLY A 84 1.98 -12.13 4.83
CA GLY A 84 1.16 -11.07 5.39
C GLY A 84 0.16 -11.56 6.42
N VAL A 85 -0.55 -12.64 6.14
CA VAL A 85 -1.55 -13.23 7.05
C VAL A 85 -0.93 -13.69 8.37
N LYS A 86 0.33 -14.11 8.36
CA LYS A 86 1.01 -14.52 9.61
C LYS A 86 1.47 -13.34 10.48
N ILE A 87 1.78 -12.21 9.85
CA ILE A 87 2.40 -11.06 10.52
C ILE A 87 1.37 -10.01 10.94
N LEU A 88 0.31 -9.82 10.14
CA LEU A 88 -0.66 -8.73 10.36
C LEU A 88 -1.28 -8.74 11.77
N PRO A 89 -1.68 -9.87 12.37
CA PRO A 89 -2.24 -9.88 13.73
C PRO A 89 -1.33 -9.21 14.75
N THR A 90 -0.04 -9.58 14.77
CA THR A 90 0.94 -8.99 15.69
C THR A 90 1.11 -7.48 15.44
N ILE A 91 1.12 -7.05 14.19
CA ILE A 91 1.22 -5.63 13.83
C ILE A 91 -0.01 -4.86 14.32
N LEU A 92 -1.21 -5.42 14.14
CA LEU A 92 -2.45 -4.81 14.63
C LEU A 92 -2.45 -4.67 16.16
N GLU A 93 -1.99 -5.67 16.89
CA GLU A 93 -1.89 -5.61 18.35
C GLU A 93 -0.86 -4.56 18.82
N THR A 94 0.31 -4.50 18.18
CA THR A 94 1.39 -3.59 18.58
C THR A 94 1.09 -2.11 18.28
N HIS A 95 0.25 -1.83 17.28
CA HIS A 95 -0.11 -0.48 16.89
C HIS A 95 -1.50 -0.03 17.37
N ASN A 96 -2.23 -0.87 18.06
CA ASN A 96 -3.57 -0.51 18.58
C ASN A 96 -3.49 0.69 19.56
N PRO A 97 -4.37 1.70 19.45
CA PRO A 97 -5.52 1.81 18.55
C PRO A 97 -5.15 2.27 17.13
N VAL A 98 -5.84 1.72 16.11
CA VAL A 98 -5.71 2.11 14.71
C VAL A 98 -7.09 2.43 14.15
N ASP A 99 -7.27 3.62 13.57
CA ASP A 99 -8.55 4.08 13.03
C ASP A 99 -8.78 3.63 11.59
N ILE A 100 -7.70 3.54 10.80
CA ILE A 100 -7.76 3.16 9.38
C ILE A 100 -6.64 2.16 9.08
N VAL A 101 -6.98 1.06 8.41
CA VAL A 101 -6.01 0.08 7.89
C VAL A 101 -6.06 0.07 6.36
N ILE A 102 -4.93 0.33 5.73
CA ILE A 102 -4.75 0.30 4.28
C ILE A 102 -3.89 -0.91 3.92
N ILE A 103 -4.44 -1.81 3.07
CA ILE A 103 -3.76 -3.03 2.64
C ILE A 103 -3.43 -2.91 1.16
N MET A 104 -2.14 -2.94 0.78
CA MET A 104 -1.68 -2.98 -0.61
C MET A 104 -0.66 -4.10 -0.77
N LEU A 105 -1.12 -5.26 -1.17
CA LEU A 105 -0.35 -6.50 -1.38
C LEU A 105 -0.84 -7.24 -2.62
N GLY A 106 -0.03 -8.15 -3.16
CA GLY A 106 -0.38 -9.01 -4.27
C GLY A 106 0.68 -9.05 -5.38
N THR A 107 1.55 -8.05 -5.47
CA THR A 107 2.63 -8.03 -6.48
C THR A 107 3.51 -9.28 -6.35
N ASN A 108 4.01 -9.56 -5.16
CA ASN A 108 4.91 -10.70 -4.92
C ASN A 108 4.20 -12.05 -5.04
N ASP A 109 2.88 -12.09 -4.84
CA ASP A 109 2.08 -13.30 -5.03
C ASP A 109 2.02 -13.73 -6.51
N CYS A 110 2.29 -12.80 -7.44
CA CYS A 110 2.37 -13.07 -8.88
C CYS A 110 3.67 -13.76 -9.30
N LYS A 111 4.63 -13.98 -8.41
CA LYS A 111 5.88 -14.70 -8.72
C LYS A 111 5.61 -16.14 -9.11
N THR A 112 6.40 -16.63 -10.06
CA THR A 112 6.24 -17.97 -10.65
C THR A 112 6.31 -19.10 -9.63
N VAL A 113 7.09 -18.92 -8.57
CA VAL A 113 7.27 -19.91 -7.49
C VAL A 113 5.96 -20.24 -6.78
N TYR A 114 4.99 -19.33 -6.74
CA TYR A 114 3.73 -19.56 -6.06
C TYR A 114 2.64 -20.16 -6.95
N ASN A 115 2.78 -20.05 -8.27
CA ASN A 115 1.84 -20.61 -9.27
C ASN A 115 0.35 -20.39 -8.87
N ALA A 116 0.02 -19.17 -8.45
CA ALA A 116 -1.30 -18.82 -7.92
C ALA A 116 -2.23 -18.26 -9.01
N SER A 117 -3.54 -18.38 -8.80
CA SER A 117 -4.54 -17.61 -9.54
C SER A 117 -4.89 -16.30 -8.84
N ALA A 118 -5.50 -15.35 -9.56
CA ALA A 118 -5.96 -14.10 -8.99
C ALA A 118 -6.98 -14.32 -7.86
N GLU A 119 -7.87 -15.29 -8.02
CA GLU A 119 -8.86 -15.66 -7.01
C GLU A 119 -8.20 -16.18 -5.74
N PHE A 120 -7.14 -17.00 -5.87
CA PHE A 120 -6.44 -17.53 -4.70
C PHE A 120 -5.69 -16.42 -3.95
N ILE A 121 -5.05 -15.50 -4.66
CA ILE A 121 -4.44 -14.30 -4.07
C ILE A 121 -5.51 -13.43 -3.39
N GLY A 122 -6.67 -13.29 -4.04
CA GLY A 122 -7.84 -12.61 -3.48
C GLY A 122 -8.32 -13.21 -2.15
N GLN A 123 -8.31 -14.55 -2.00
CA GLN A 123 -8.61 -15.17 -0.70
C GLN A 123 -7.61 -14.77 0.38
N GLY A 124 -6.34 -14.56 0.01
CA GLY A 124 -5.34 -13.98 0.92
C GLY A 124 -5.75 -12.59 1.42
N VAL A 125 -6.16 -11.71 0.51
CA VAL A 125 -6.66 -10.36 0.86
C VAL A 125 -7.91 -10.45 1.73
N LYS A 126 -8.85 -11.33 1.40
CA LYS A 126 -10.04 -11.55 2.22
C LYS A 126 -9.70 -11.99 3.65
N ARG A 127 -8.69 -12.85 3.82
CA ARG A 127 -8.19 -13.23 5.15
C ARG A 127 -7.60 -12.06 5.91
N LEU A 128 -6.82 -11.21 5.25
CA LEU A 128 -6.27 -9.99 5.87
C LEU A 128 -7.39 -9.05 6.32
N ILE A 129 -8.41 -8.82 5.51
CA ILE A 129 -9.61 -8.04 5.89
C ILE A 129 -10.27 -8.65 7.13
N GLY A 130 -10.48 -9.97 7.14
CA GLY A 130 -11.06 -10.68 8.28
C GLY A 130 -10.25 -10.52 9.57
N GLN A 131 -8.92 -10.55 9.47
CA GLN A 131 -8.04 -10.30 10.62
C GLN A 131 -8.19 -8.88 11.15
N VAL A 132 -8.23 -7.86 10.27
CA VAL A 132 -8.46 -6.47 10.72
C VAL A 132 -9.80 -6.35 11.44
N LYS A 133 -10.87 -6.86 10.85
CA LYS A 133 -12.22 -6.84 11.45
C LYS A 133 -12.28 -7.53 12.81
N SER A 134 -11.51 -8.61 12.96
CA SER A 134 -11.46 -9.37 14.23
C SER A 134 -10.67 -8.67 15.34
N HIS A 135 -9.56 -7.99 14.98
CA HIS A 135 -8.67 -7.36 15.96
C HIS A 135 -9.05 -5.90 16.25
N ILE A 136 -9.54 -5.19 15.23
CA ILE A 136 -9.90 -3.76 15.34
C ILE A 136 -11.23 -3.54 14.59
N PRO A 137 -12.36 -3.97 15.17
CA PRO A 137 -13.67 -3.99 14.50
C PRO A 137 -14.18 -2.61 14.07
N ASP A 138 -13.78 -1.56 14.76
CA ASP A 138 -14.22 -0.18 14.49
C ASP A 138 -13.38 0.53 13.42
N SER A 139 -12.28 -0.08 12.98
CA SER A 139 -11.39 0.53 11.98
C SER A 139 -12.03 0.54 10.60
N LYS A 140 -11.74 1.61 9.83
CA LYS A 140 -12.04 1.63 8.39
C LYS A 140 -10.97 0.88 7.64
N ILE A 141 -11.35 0.12 6.63
CA ILE A 141 -10.42 -0.69 5.83
C ILE A 141 -10.44 -0.20 4.39
N LEU A 142 -9.26 0.01 3.82
CA LEU A 142 -9.04 0.26 2.41
C LEU A 142 -8.18 -0.86 1.82
N VAL A 143 -8.66 -1.49 0.78
CA VAL A 143 -7.89 -2.42 -0.05
C VAL A 143 -7.42 -1.68 -1.31
N ILE A 144 -6.15 -1.77 -1.59
CA ILE A 144 -5.55 -1.23 -2.81
C ILE A 144 -5.02 -2.41 -3.63
N SER A 145 -5.56 -2.63 -4.83
CA SER A 145 -4.91 -3.56 -5.75
C SER A 145 -3.60 -2.95 -6.26
N PRO A 146 -2.52 -3.76 -6.41
CA PRO A 146 -1.23 -3.24 -6.84
C PRO A 146 -1.29 -2.57 -8.24
N ILE A 147 -0.25 -1.81 -8.58
CA ILE A 147 0.01 -1.45 -9.97
C ILE A 147 0.27 -2.72 -10.79
N HIS A 148 0.00 -2.65 -12.09
CA HIS A 148 0.30 -3.77 -12.98
C HIS A 148 1.81 -3.96 -13.11
N LEU A 149 2.27 -5.18 -13.25
CA LEU A 149 3.63 -5.47 -13.68
C LEU A 149 3.81 -5.01 -15.14
N GLY A 150 4.96 -4.45 -15.45
CA GLY A 150 5.29 -4.01 -16.80
C GLY A 150 5.68 -5.19 -17.70
N GLU A 151 5.41 -5.06 -18.99
CA GLU A 151 5.78 -6.08 -19.99
C GLU A 151 7.28 -6.29 -19.98
N GLY A 152 7.71 -7.55 -19.97
CA GLY A 152 9.12 -7.93 -19.93
C GLY A 152 9.76 -7.80 -18.54
N VAL A 153 9.00 -7.65 -17.46
CA VAL A 153 9.53 -7.66 -16.08
C VAL A 153 10.35 -8.91 -15.77
N TRP A 154 10.07 -10.03 -16.46
CA TRP A 154 10.75 -11.32 -16.34
C TRP A 154 12.11 -11.42 -17.03
N GLU A 155 12.50 -10.40 -17.80
CA GLU A 155 13.79 -10.41 -18.49
C GLU A 155 14.95 -10.36 -17.47
N SER A 156 16.10 -10.93 -17.83
CA SER A 156 17.26 -11.06 -16.93
C SER A 156 17.74 -9.75 -16.30
N ASP A 157 17.51 -8.65 -17.00
CA ASP A 157 17.87 -7.31 -16.52
C ASP A 157 16.89 -6.73 -15.50
N TYR A 158 15.77 -7.41 -15.22
CA TYR A 158 14.73 -6.96 -14.30
C TYR A 158 14.54 -7.95 -13.15
N ASP A 159 13.39 -8.61 -13.04
CA ASP A 159 13.12 -9.61 -11.99
C ASP A 159 12.67 -10.96 -12.61
N PRO A 160 13.59 -11.92 -12.78
CA PRO A 160 13.29 -13.22 -13.36
C PRO A 160 12.42 -14.13 -12.47
N GLU A 161 12.07 -13.73 -11.27
CA GLU A 161 11.08 -14.44 -10.44
C GLU A 161 9.65 -14.32 -11.02
N PHE A 162 9.42 -13.35 -11.94
CA PHE A 162 8.17 -13.20 -12.67
C PHE A 162 8.21 -13.89 -14.04
N SER A 163 7.09 -13.84 -14.74
CA SER A 163 6.90 -14.35 -16.10
C SER A 163 5.90 -13.51 -16.87
N ARG A 164 5.71 -13.81 -18.17
CA ARG A 164 4.62 -13.19 -18.94
C ARG A 164 3.25 -13.45 -18.31
N ALA A 165 3.04 -14.66 -17.77
CA ALA A 165 1.80 -14.98 -17.04
C ALA A 165 1.61 -14.11 -15.80
N SER A 166 2.70 -13.76 -15.10
CA SER A 166 2.65 -12.85 -13.94
C SER A 166 2.12 -11.46 -14.31
N VAL A 167 2.46 -10.96 -15.50
CA VAL A 167 1.93 -9.67 -15.99
C VAL A 167 0.42 -9.75 -16.21
N SER A 168 -0.07 -10.83 -16.84
CA SER A 168 -1.51 -11.05 -17.01
C SER A 168 -2.21 -11.18 -15.66
N LEU A 169 -1.66 -11.99 -14.77
CA LEU A 169 -2.17 -12.19 -13.41
C LEU A 169 -2.27 -10.88 -12.62
N SER A 170 -1.25 -10.01 -12.70
CA SER A 170 -1.27 -8.72 -12.01
C SER A 170 -2.42 -7.80 -12.45
N LYS A 171 -2.85 -7.91 -13.70
CA LYS A 171 -3.98 -7.15 -14.24
C LYS A 171 -5.32 -7.67 -13.73
N GLU A 172 -5.44 -8.98 -13.50
CA GLU A 172 -6.67 -9.62 -13.00
C GLU A 172 -6.95 -9.28 -11.52
N LEU A 173 -5.89 -8.97 -10.74
CA LEU A 173 -6.04 -8.68 -9.31
C LEU A 173 -7.01 -7.53 -9.03
N SER A 174 -7.06 -6.52 -9.88
CA SER A 174 -7.92 -5.36 -9.68
C SER A 174 -9.40 -5.74 -9.60
N ASP A 175 -9.87 -6.54 -10.57
CA ASP A 175 -11.27 -6.98 -10.63
C ASP A 175 -11.62 -7.92 -9.46
N VAL A 176 -10.71 -8.81 -9.10
CA VAL A 176 -10.89 -9.73 -7.97
C VAL A 176 -10.99 -8.96 -6.66
N TYR A 177 -10.07 -8.02 -6.43
CA TYR A 177 -10.06 -7.23 -5.18
C TYR A 177 -11.27 -6.30 -5.08
N LYS A 178 -11.71 -5.72 -6.20
CA LYS A 178 -12.94 -4.91 -6.25
C LYS A 178 -14.17 -5.70 -5.82
N LYS A 179 -14.31 -6.94 -6.31
CA LYS A 179 -15.40 -7.83 -5.91
C LYS A 179 -15.34 -8.19 -4.43
N ILE A 180 -14.14 -8.52 -3.91
CA ILE A 180 -13.95 -8.84 -2.50
C ILE A 180 -14.23 -7.61 -1.62
N ALA A 181 -13.75 -6.44 -1.98
CA ALA A 181 -13.99 -5.21 -1.22
C ALA A 181 -15.49 -4.90 -1.11
N ALA A 182 -16.24 -5.07 -2.21
CA ALA A 182 -17.70 -4.90 -2.22
C ALA A 182 -18.40 -5.94 -1.31
N GLN A 183 -17.99 -7.21 -1.37
CA GLN A 183 -18.54 -8.28 -0.52
C GLN A 183 -18.26 -8.06 0.95
N GLU A 184 -17.06 -7.56 1.26
CA GLU A 184 -16.62 -7.32 2.63
C GLU A 184 -17.03 -5.92 3.15
N ASN A 185 -17.68 -5.10 2.32
CA ASN A 185 -18.08 -3.72 2.65
C ASN A 185 -16.91 -2.86 3.15
N VAL A 186 -15.81 -2.87 2.38
CA VAL A 186 -14.59 -2.09 2.64
C VAL A 186 -14.25 -1.20 1.44
N GLY A 187 -13.40 -0.18 1.64
CA GLY A 187 -12.96 0.68 0.57
C GLY A 187 -12.08 -0.04 -0.46
N PHE A 188 -12.09 0.45 -1.71
CA PHE A 188 -11.28 -0.08 -2.79
C PHE A 188 -10.67 1.04 -3.64
N ILE A 189 -9.40 0.87 -3.99
CA ILE A 189 -8.68 1.67 -4.99
C ILE A 189 -7.88 0.71 -5.88
N ALA A 190 -7.95 0.91 -7.21
CA ALA A 190 -7.02 0.28 -8.13
C ALA A 190 -5.80 1.20 -8.33
N ALA A 191 -4.62 0.82 -7.81
CA ALA A 191 -3.42 1.64 -7.98
C ALA A 191 -3.03 1.78 -9.46
N SER A 192 -3.34 0.79 -10.27
CA SER A 192 -3.11 0.79 -11.72
C SER A 192 -3.90 1.85 -12.51
N GLU A 193 -4.98 2.40 -11.93
CA GLU A 193 -5.73 3.50 -12.54
C GLU A 193 -5.03 4.87 -12.38
N VAL A 194 -4.13 4.99 -11.41
CA VAL A 194 -3.48 6.27 -11.09
C VAL A 194 -1.97 6.24 -11.28
N ALA A 195 -1.35 5.07 -11.33
CA ALA A 195 0.08 4.91 -11.46
C ALA A 195 0.45 3.69 -12.31
N SER A 196 1.60 3.75 -12.94
CA SER A 196 2.22 2.66 -13.69
C SER A 196 3.57 2.30 -13.07
N PRO A 197 4.10 1.10 -13.32
CA PRO A 197 5.43 0.74 -12.86
C PRO A 197 6.49 1.60 -13.53
N SER A 198 7.58 1.82 -12.85
CA SER A 198 8.76 2.48 -13.41
C SER A 198 9.30 1.70 -14.62
N THR A 199 9.72 2.43 -15.64
CA THR A 199 10.42 1.82 -16.77
C THR A 199 11.79 1.25 -16.38
N ALA A 200 12.32 1.66 -15.23
CA ALA A 200 13.61 1.20 -14.75
C ALA A 200 13.60 -0.29 -14.34
N ASP A 201 12.52 -0.77 -13.72
CA ASP A 201 12.41 -2.16 -13.25
C ASP A 201 11.09 -2.85 -13.60
N ARG A 202 10.12 -2.12 -14.15
CA ARG A 202 8.82 -2.65 -14.59
C ARG A 202 7.95 -3.23 -13.46
N GLU A 203 8.26 -2.89 -12.20
CA GLU A 203 7.62 -3.42 -11.00
C GLU A 203 7.25 -2.35 -9.99
N HIS A 204 8.14 -1.40 -9.72
CA HIS A 204 7.98 -0.46 -8.61
C HIS A 204 7.52 0.93 -9.06
N LEU A 205 6.88 1.64 -8.14
CA LEU A 205 6.49 3.04 -8.33
C LEU A 205 7.73 3.93 -8.42
N ASN A 206 7.72 4.88 -9.38
CA ASN A 206 8.62 6.02 -9.35
C ASN A 206 8.03 7.14 -8.48
N GLU A 207 8.76 8.25 -8.32
CA GLU A 207 8.32 9.39 -7.50
C GLU A 207 6.95 9.93 -7.90
N GLU A 208 6.66 10.02 -9.20
CA GLU A 208 5.37 10.51 -9.69
C GLU A 208 4.25 9.52 -9.37
N GLY A 209 4.51 8.22 -9.50
CA GLY A 209 3.57 7.16 -9.10
C GLY A 209 3.23 7.24 -7.61
N HIS A 210 4.23 7.44 -6.76
CA HIS A 210 4.02 7.68 -5.32
C HIS A 210 3.15 8.90 -5.05
N LYS A 211 3.37 10.03 -5.73
CA LYS A 211 2.56 11.25 -5.58
C LYS A 211 1.10 11.04 -5.97
N ARG A 212 0.87 10.36 -7.10
CA ARG A 212 -0.49 10.09 -7.60
C ARG A 212 -1.25 9.16 -6.68
N LEU A 213 -0.60 8.08 -6.22
CA LEU A 213 -1.21 7.15 -5.28
C LEU A 213 -1.54 7.84 -3.96
N ALA A 214 -0.62 8.65 -3.41
CA ALA A 214 -0.86 9.41 -2.18
C ALA A 214 -2.10 10.30 -2.28
N ARG A 215 -2.26 11.05 -3.37
CA ARG A 215 -3.45 11.90 -3.60
C ARG A 215 -4.73 11.09 -3.63
N LYS A 216 -4.73 9.94 -4.31
CA LYS A 216 -5.92 9.09 -4.40
C LYS A 216 -6.32 8.50 -3.06
N VAL A 217 -5.35 8.10 -2.27
CA VAL A 217 -5.58 7.61 -0.90
C VAL A 217 -6.05 8.73 0.02
N GLU A 218 -5.46 9.93 -0.09
CA GLU A 218 -5.89 11.11 0.68
C GLU A 218 -7.37 11.46 0.43
N GLU A 219 -7.80 11.45 -0.84
CA GLU A 219 -9.22 11.67 -1.20
C GLU A 219 -10.13 10.68 -0.47
N TRP A 220 -9.76 9.39 -0.47
CA TRP A 220 -10.55 8.38 0.21
C TRP A 220 -10.55 8.57 1.73
N VAL A 221 -9.40 8.82 2.34
CA VAL A 221 -9.28 9.03 3.79
C VAL A 221 -10.15 10.21 4.24
N LYS A 222 -10.12 11.34 3.52
CA LYS A 222 -10.94 12.52 3.85
C LYS A 222 -12.45 12.27 3.76
N ASN A 223 -12.88 11.32 2.96
CA ASN A 223 -14.30 10.98 2.81
C ASN A 223 -14.81 10.03 3.91
N VAL A 224 -13.95 9.28 4.59
CA VAL A 224 -14.35 8.26 5.58
C VAL A 224 -13.93 8.59 7.01
N ALA A 225 -13.05 9.57 7.19
CA ALA A 225 -12.50 10.02 8.47
C ALA A 225 -13.37 11.11 9.20
#